data_a4d22383dfd20574487e683abdb35a43
#
_entry.id   a4d22383dfd20574487e683abdb35a43
#
_cell.length_a   1.000
_cell.length_b   1.000
_cell.length_c   1.000
_cell.angle_alpha   90.00
_cell.angle_beta   90.00
_cell.angle_gamma   90.00
#
_symmetry.space_group_name_H-M   'P 1'
#
loop_
_entity.id
_entity.type
_entity.pdbx_description
1 polymer ?
#
loop_
_entity_poly.entity_id
_entity_poly.type
_entity_poly.pdbx_seq_one_letter_code
_entity_poly.pdbx_strand_id
1 'polypeptide(L)'
;MKQLVLIRHGESIWNLENRFTGWADVDLTPKGTEQALAAGESLKKAGYEFDVAYTSVLRRAVRTLWHVQDAMNLMWLPVIHSWRLNERHYGALTGLNKAETAAQYGDEQVHIWRRSYDIRPPLLDHDDERNPKNDQRYAKLNTSDIPLGECLKDNVERVLPLWNESIAPALKAGKRVLLVAHGNSIRSLIKYLDQMSDEAIMEVNVPNGVPLVYELDDDLKPIQHFYLN
;
A
#
# COMPACT_ATOMS: atom_id res chain seq x y z
N MET A 1 -12.05 13.31 -17.80
CA MET A 1 -10.83 12.60 -17.33
C MET A 1 -10.79 12.67 -15.81
N LYS A 2 -10.59 11.53 -15.15
CA LYS A 2 -10.51 11.43 -13.69
C LYS A 2 -9.04 11.23 -13.30
N GLN A 3 -8.63 11.81 -12.17
CA GLN A 3 -7.24 11.79 -11.70
C GLN A 3 -7.12 10.98 -10.41
N LEU A 4 -6.23 9.99 -10.42
CA LEU A 4 -5.84 9.20 -9.26
C LEU A 4 -4.31 9.19 -9.17
N VAL A 5 -3.76 9.57 -8.03
CA VAL A 5 -2.32 9.47 -7.78
C VAL A 5 -2.07 8.49 -6.65
N LEU A 6 -1.23 7.50 -6.90
CA LEU A 6 -0.83 6.48 -5.95
C LEU A 6 0.64 6.72 -5.52
N ILE A 7 0.90 6.68 -4.23
CA ILE A 7 2.27 6.80 -3.69
C ILE A 7 2.49 5.67 -2.68
N ARG A 8 3.53 4.85 -2.91
CA ARG A 8 4.04 3.97 -1.87
C ARG A 8 4.77 4.79 -0.83
N HIS A 9 4.57 4.48 0.46
CA HIS A 9 5.30 5.13 1.55
C HIS A 9 6.81 5.18 1.28
N GLY A 10 7.49 6.15 1.89
CA GLY A 10 8.95 6.26 1.86
C GLY A 10 9.64 5.06 2.52
N GLU A 11 10.95 4.95 2.36
CA GLU A 11 11.73 3.88 2.99
C GLU A 11 11.41 3.79 4.48
N SER A 12 11.07 2.59 4.96
CA SER A 12 10.87 2.30 6.37
C SER A 12 12.12 1.69 7.01
N ILE A 13 12.17 1.70 8.34
CA ILE A 13 13.27 1.09 9.10
C ILE A 13 13.46 -0.38 8.69
N TRP A 14 12.39 -1.14 8.54
CA TRP A 14 12.48 -2.55 8.16
C TRP A 14 12.69 -2.77 6.65
N ASN A 15 12.41 -1.79 5.79
CA ASN A 15 12.93 -1.83 4.42
C ASN A 15 14.46 -1.77 4.44
N LEU A 16 15.04 -0.84 5.20
CA LEU A 16 16.49 -0.70 5.35
C LEU A 16 17.13 -1.97 5.96
N GLU A 17 16.49 -2.55 6.96
CA GLU A 17 16.96 -3.78 7.62
C GLU A 17 16.66 -5.07 6.83
N ASN A 18 16.01 -4.97 5.67
CA ASN A 18 15.62 -6.10 4.85
C ASN A 18 14.74 -7.13 5.58
N ARG A 19 13.74 -6.64 6.32
CA ARG A 19 12.79 -7.47 7.08
C ARG A 19 11.42 -7.51 6.43
N PHE A 20 10.71 -8.64 6.61
CA PHE A 20 9.28 -8.73 6.30
C PHE A 20 8.49 -7.83 7.25
N THR A 21 7.82 -6.82 6.73
CA THR A 21 7.14 -5.80 7.55
C THR A 21 5.65 -6.10 7.77
N GLY A 22 4.91 -6.26 6.68
CA GLY A 22 3.46 -6.50 6.76
C GLY A 22 2.74 -5.46 7.60
N TRP A 23 2.05 -5.91 8.64
CA TRP A 23 1.27 -5.05 9.55
C TRP A 23 2.04 -4.55 10.77
N ALA A 24 3.32 -4.88 10.89
CA ALA A 24 4.17 -4.25 11.90
C ALA A 24 4.24 -2.74 11.66
N ASP A 25 4.07 -1.95 12.72
CA ASP A 25 3.90 -0.50 12.63
C ASP A 25 5.25 0.24 12.76
N VAL A 26 6.16 -0.08 11.85
CA VAL A 26 7.48 0.56 11.80
C VAL A 26 7.43 1.91 11.13
N ASP A 27 8.30 2.81 11.54
CA ASP A 27 8.39 4.18 11.04
C ASP A 27 9.28 4.31 9.80
N LEU A 28 9.27 5.51 9.21
CA LEU A 28 10.16 5.92 8.14
C LEU A 28 11.59 6.09 8.63
N THR A 29 12.55 5.85 7.73
CA THR A 29 13.93 6.33 7.91
C THR A 29 14.01 7.82 7.53
N PRO A 30 15.12 8.53 7.87
CA PRO A 30 15.36 9.89 7.35
C PRO A 30 15.27 9.96 5.83
N LYS A 31 15.80 8.98 5.12
CA LYS A 31 15.66 8.86 3.67
C LYS A 31 14.20 8.73 3.23
N GLY A 32 13.41 7.95 3.95
CA GLY A 32 11.96 7.80 3.68
C GLY A 32 11.21 9.12 3.83
N THR A 33 11.56 9.92 4.83
CA THR A 33 11.02 11.28 5.01
C THR A 33 11.40 12.19 3.83
N GLU A 34 12.65 12.16 3.39
CA GLU A 34 13.10 12.92 2.21
C GLU A 34 12.34 12.50 0.95
N GLN A 35 12.13 11.21 0.75
CA GLN A 35 11.35 10.68 -0.39
C GLN A 35 9.91 11.20 -0.35
N ALA A 36 9.28 11.22 0.81
CA ALA A 36 7.92 11.72 0.98
C ALA A 36 7.81 13.22 0.66
N LEU A 37 8.73 14.03 1.16
CA LEU A 37 8.80 15.46 0.86
C LEU A 37 9.04 15.71 -0.62
N ALA A 38 9.96 14.97 -1.24
CA ALA A 38 10.24 15.06 -2.67
C ALA A 38 9.03 14.70 -3.54
N ALA A 39 8.24 13.71 -3.13
CA ALA A 39 6.99 13.35 -3.81
C ALA A 39 6.00 14.54 -3.79
N GLY A 40 5.82 15.17 -2.64
CA GLY A 40 4.97 16.35 -2.50
C GLY A 40 5.45 17.53 -3.35
N GLU A 41 6.75 17.80 -3.33
CA GLU A 41 7.34 18.87 -4.14
C GLU A 41 7.18 18.63 -5.66
N SER A 42 7.38 17.39 -6.12
CA SER A 42 7.19 17.06 -7.54
C SER A 42 5.74 17.22 -7.99
N LEU A 43 4.78 16.78 -7.16
CA LEU A 43 3.35 16.96 -7.42
C LEU A 43 2.96 18.43 -7.47
N LYS A 44 3.44 19.24 -6.52
CA LYS A 44 3.21 20.67 -6.46
C LYS A 44 3.78 21.38 -7.68
N LYS A 45 5.03 21.09 -8.05
CA LYS A 45 5.69 21.66 -9.22
C LYS A 45 4.96 21.32 -10.52
N ALA A 46 4.42 20.12 -10.62
CA ALA A 46 3.64 19.66 -11.78
C ALA A 46 2.20 20.20 -11.79
N GLY A 47 1.77 20.94 -10.78
CA GLY A 47 0.45 21.56 -10.72
C GLY A 47 -0.68 20.62 -10.31
N TYR A 48 -0.37 19.48 -9.68
CA TYR A 48 -1.41 18.58 -9.17
C TYR A 48 -2.15 19.19 -7.98
N GLU A 49 -3.43 18.96 -7.95
CA GLU A 49 -4.32 19.34 -6.85
C GLU A 49 -5.16 18.15 -6.44
N PHE A 50 -5.60 18.12 -5.19
CA PHE A 50 -6.38 17.02 -4.62
C PHE A 50 -7.59 17.53 -3.84
N ASP A 51 -8.66 16.71 -3.80
CA ASP A 51 -9.88 17.00 -3.07
C ASP A 51 -10.05 16.07 -1.86
N VAL A 52 -9.41 14.90 -1.91
CA VAL A 52 -9.44 13.90 -0.84
C VAL A 52 -8.19 13.01 -0.90
N ALA A 53 -7.73 12.59 0.26
CA ALA A 53 -6.65 11.60 0.37
C ALA A 53 -7.11 10.34 1.09
N TYR A 54 -6.54 9.21 0.72
CA TYR A 54 -6.71 7.90 1.34
C TYR A 54 -5.37 7.38 1.81
N THR A 55 -5.36 6.72 2.96
CA THR A 55 -4.16 6.05 3.47
C THR A 55 -4.55 4.87 4.36
N SER A 56 -3.57 4.06 4.73
CA SER A 56 -3.76 2.96 5.68
C SER A 56 -3.76 3.47 7.13
N VAL A 57 -3.75 2.54 8.09
CA VAL A 57 -3.64 2.85 9.51
C VAL A 57 -2.21 2.61 10.05
N LEU A 58 -1.25 2.33 9.16
CA LEU A 58 0.14 2.11 9.52
C LEU A 58 0.94 3.40 9.39
N ARG A 59 1.77 3.70 10.43
CA ARG A 59 2.42 5.01 10.55
C ARG A 59 3.30 5.39 9.38
N ARG A 60 4.01 4.46 8.75
CA ARG A 60 4.86 4.77 7.61
C ARG A 60 4.10 5.34 6.42
N ALA A 61 2.87 4.88 6.17
CA ALA A 61 2.01 5.43 5.13
C ALA A 61 1.38 6.75 5.58
N VAL A 62 0.87 6.82 6.80
CA VAL A 62 0.29 8.05 7.37
C VAL A 62 1.30 9.18 7.41
N ARG A 63 2.53 8.93 7.87
CA ARG A 63 3.61 9.95 7.88
C ARG A 63 4.04 10.36 6.48
N THR A 64 4.12 9.42 5.55
CA THR A 64 4.39 9.78 4.15
C THR A 64 3.33 10.75 3.63
N LEU A 65 2.06 10.47 3.88
CA LEU A 65 0.97 11.38 3.50
C LEU A 65 1.12 12.75 4.16
N TRP A 66 1.44 12.80 5.47
CA TRP A 66 1.64 14.09 6.17
C TRP A 66 2.75 14.92 5.52
N HIS A 67 3.87 14.31 5.15
CA HIS A 67 4.96 15.00 4.48
C HIS A 67 4.57 15.48 3.07
N VAL A 68 3.82 14.70 2.33
CA VAL A 68 3.27 15.11 1.03
C VAL A 68 2.32 16.29 1.20
N GLN A 69 1.41 16.23 2.15
CA GLN A 69 0.47 17.31 2.45
C GLN A 69 1.21 18.61 2.87
N ASP A 70 2.23 18.48 3.72
CA ASP A 70 3.03 19.62 4.17
C ASP A 70 3.76 20.29 2.99
N ALA A 71 4.44 19.52 2.17
CA ALA A 71 5.14 20.03 0.98
C ALA A 71 4.19 20.73 -0.02
N MET A 72 2.95 20.26 -0.12
CA MET A 72 1.94 20.81 -1.03
C MET A 72 1.04 21.89 -0.40
N ASN A 73 1.23 22.23 0.90
CA ASN A 73 0.31 23.08 1.67
C ASN A 73 -1.14 22.55 1.70
N LEU A 74 -1.32 21.24 1.81
CA LEU A 74 -2.61 20.56 1.80
C LEU A 74 -2.96 19.89 3.14
N MET A 75 -2.48 20.44 4.27
CA MET A 75 -2.75 19.87 5.60
C MET A 75 -4.24 19.87 5.97
N TRP A 76 -5.03 20.72 5.34
CA TRP A 76 -6.49 20.81 5.48
C TRP A 76 -7.27 19.74 4.71
N LEU A 77 -6.62 19.00 3.81
CA LEU A 77 -7.27 18.03 2.92
C LEU A 77 -7.98 16.95 3.74
N PRO A 78 -9.25 16.61 3.42
CA PRO A 78 -9.92 15.46 4.03
C PRO A 78 -9.14 14.18 3.80
N VAL A 79 -8.91 13.40 4.87
CA VAL A 79 -8.17 12.14 4.83
C VAL A 79 -9.05 11.01 5.34
N ILE A 80 -9.12 9.93 4.57
CA ILE A 80 -9.79 8.69 4.93
C ILE A 80 -8.73 7.63 5.23
N HIS A 81 -8.69 7.18 6.49
CA HIS A 81 -7.85 6.07 6.92
C HIS A 81 -8.63 4.76 6.79
N SER A 82 -8.01 3.76 6.19
CA SER A 82 -8.64 2.43 6.08
C SER A 82 -7.61 1.31 6.26
N TRP A 83 -7.91 0.38 7.16
CA TRP A 83 -7.12 -0.85 7.30
C TRP A 83 -7.05 -1.67 6.01
N ARG A 84 -8.04 -1.51 5.12
CA ARG A 84 -8.07 -2.18 3.83
C ARG A 84 -6.92 -1.77 2.91
N LEU A 85 -6.28 -0.62 3.18
CA LEU A 85 -5.08 -0.18 2.47
C LEU A 85 -3.78 -0.59 3.15
N ASN A 86 -3.83 -1.32 4.27
CA ASN A 86 -2.63 -1.86 4.91
C ASN A 86 -1.80 -2.70 3.92
N GLU A 87 -0.53 -2.86 4.23
CA GLU A 87 0.35 -3.80 3.53
C GLU A 87 -0.20 -5.23 3.64
N ARG A 88 0.18 -6.08 2.71
CA ARG A 88 -0.06 -7.51 2.80
C ARG A 88 0.48 -8.04 4.13
N HIS A 89 -0.30 -8.86 4.81
CA HIS A 89 0.12 -9.48 6.06
C HIS A 89 1.04 -10.67 5.76
N TYR A 90 2.26 -10.63 6.25
CA TYR A 90 3.26 -11.67 5.99
C TYR A 90 3.20 -12.87 6.96
N GLY A 91 2.18 -12.95 7.81
CA GLY A 91 1.99 -14.07 8.74
C GLY A 91 3.18 -14.26 9.67
N ALA A 92 3.60 -15.50 9.84
CA ALA A 92 4.72 -15.87 10.71
C ALA A 92 6.07 -15.33 10.23
N LEU A 93 6.20 -14.90 8.97
CA LEU A 93 7.42 -14.27 8.46
C LEU A 93 7.63 -12.85 8.96
N THR A 94 6.61 -12.20 9.52
CA THR A 94 6.68 -10.82 10.01
C THR A 94 7.83 -10.63 11.00
N GLY A 95 8.73 -9.69 10.70
CA GLY A 95 9.90 -9.36 11.50
C GLY A 95 11.16 -10.15 11.16
N LEU A 96 11.06 -11.22 10.39
CA LEU A 96 12.21 -12.00 9.97
C LEU A 96 13.02 -11.26 8.90
N ASN A 97 14.35 -11.40 8.95
CA ASN A 97 15.23 -10.92 7.89
C ASN A 97 15.06 -11.79 6.65
N LYS A 98 14.90 -11.15 5.48
CA LYS A 98 14.62 -11.87 4.24
C LYS A 98 15.78 -12.76 3.78
N ALA A 99 17.02 -12.30 3.94
CA ALA A 99 18.20 -13.08 3.57
C ALA A 99 18.40 -14.29 4.49
N GLU A 100 18.22 -14.11 5.79
CA GLU A 100 18.29 -15.20 6.78
C GLU A 100 17.18 -16.23 6.54
N THR A 101 15.97 -15.76 6.21
CA THR A 101 14.85 -16.63 5.87
C THR A 101 15.14 -17.45 4.60
N ALA A 102 15.74 -16.81 3.58
CA ALA A 102 16.17 -17.49 2.35
C ALA A 102 17.28 -18.53 2.63
N ALA A 103 18.21 -18.23 3.53
CA ALA A 103 19.24 -19.19 3.96
C ALA A 103 18.62 -20.42 4.66
N GLN A 104 17.52 -20.23 5.39
CA GLN A 104 16.84 -21.32 6.11
C GLN A 104 15.91 -22.16 5.24
N TYR A 105 15.10 -21.51 4.39
CA TYR A 105 14.04 -22.17 3.60
C TYR A 105 14.35 -22.30 2.11
N GLY A 106 15.45 -21.72 1.65
CA GLY A 106 15.83 -21.62 0.25
C GLY A 106 15.27 -20.38 -0.45
N ASP A 107 16.03 -19.86 -1.43
CA ASP A 107 15.66 -18.67 -2.19
C ASP A 107 14.34 -18.86 -2.96
N GLU A 108 14.15 -20.03 -3.55
CA GLU A 108 12.95 -20.36 -4.31
C GLU A 108 11.68 -20.29 -3.44
N GLN A 109 11.71 -20.90 -2.26
CA GLN A 109 10.57 -20.89 -1.36
C GLN A 109 10.24 -19.47 -0.87
N VAL A 110 11.25 -18.67 -0.53
CA VAL A 110 11.05 -17.27 -0.12
C VAL A 110 10.53 -16.43 -1.28
N HIS A 111 11.03 -16.67 -2.49
CA HIS A 111 10.52 -16.01 -3.70
C HIS A 111 9.03 -16.32 -3.92
N ILE A 112 8.64 -17.58 -3.77
CA ILE A 112 7.22 -18.00 -3.85
C ILE A 112 6.37 -17.24 -2.83
N TRP A 113 6.77 -17.21 -1.55
CA TRP A 113 6.02 -16.49 -0.51
C TRP A 113 5.93 -14.98 -0.76
N ARG A 114 6.93 -14.39 -1.40
CA ARG A 114 6.97 -12.96 -1.68
C ARG A 114 6.21 -12.54 -2.95
N ARG A 115 6.17 -13.40 -3.94
CA ARG A 115 5.76 -13.03 -5.30
C ARG A 115 4.59 -13.81 -5.87
N SER A 116 4.31 -15.03 -5.38
CA SER A 116 3.16 -15.79 -5.83
C SER A 116 1.85 -15.02 -5.59
N TYR A 117 0.93 -15.13 -6.54
CA TYR A 117 -0.37 -14.49 -6.45
C TYR A 117 -1.27 -15.13 -5.37
N ASP A 118 -1.28 -16.46 -5.28
CA ASP A 118 -2.25 -17.23 -4.50
C ASP A 118 -1.64 -18.14 -3.42
N ILE A 119 -0.32 -18.12 -3.23
CA ILE A 119 0.33 -18.90 -2.18
C ILE A 119 0.61 -18.00 -0.97
N ARG A 120 0.00 -18.37 0.16
CA ARG A 120 0.16 -17.67 1.43
C ARG A 120 1.50 -18.00 2.08
N PRO A 121 2.10 -17.04 2.83
CA PRO A 121 3.20 -17.36 3.75
C PRO A 121 2.70 -18.26 4.89
N PRO A 122 3.59 -18.83 5.71
CA PRO A 122 3.18 -19.49 6.95
C PRO A 122 2.32 -18.55 7.80
N LEU A 123 1.16 -19.06 8.24
CA LEU A 123 0.21 -18.25 9.01
C LEU A 123 0.69 -18.06 10.44
N LEU A 124 0.30 -16.95 11.06
CA LEU A 124 0.41 -16.78 12.50
C LEU A 124 -0.44 -17.82 13.23
N ASP A 125 0.03 -18.30 14.36
CA ASP A 125 -0.81 -19.01 15.29
C ASP A 125 -1.88 -18.05 15.85
N HIS A 126 -3.05 -18.59 16.16
CA HIS A 126 -4.18 -17.80 16.64
C HIS A 126 -3.86 -17.00 17.92
N ASP A 127 -2.99 -17.56 18.77
CA ASP A 127 -2.57 -16.95 20.05
C ASP A 127 -1.24 -16.18 19.95
N ASP A 128 -0.70 -16.00 18.75
CA ASP A 128 0.50 -15.20 18.54
C ASP A 128 0.27 -13.74 18.97
N GLU A 129 1.24 -13.15 19.67
CA GLU A 129 1.16 -11.75 20.13
C GLU A 129 1.00 -10.76 18.98
N ARG A 130 1.50 -11.09 17.78
CA ARG A 130 1.39 -10.28 16.56
C ARG A 130 0.04 -10.38 15.89
N ASN A 131 -0.88 -11.22 16.39
CA ASN A 131 -2.23 -11.33 15.83
C ASN A 131 -2.92 -9.97 15.92
N PRO A 132 -3.40 -9.40 14.79
CA PRO A 132 -4.04 -8.08 14.79
C PRO A 132 -5.28 -7.97 15.68
N LYS A 133 -5.89 -9.10 16.09
CA LYS A 133 -7.01 -9.10 17.08
C LYS A 133 -6.63 -8.42 18.39
N ASN A 134 -5.34 -8.40 18.73
CA ASN A 134 -4.82 -7.80 19.96
C ASN A 134 -4.58 -6.29 19.85
N ASP A 135 -4.77 -5.70 18.67
CA ASP A 135 -4.51 -4.30 18.39
C ASP A 135 -5.83 -3.51 18.34
N GLN A 136 -5.90 -2.43 19.13
CA GLN A 136 -7.10 -1.59 19.20
C GLN A 136 -7.52 -0.98 17.86
N ARG A 137 -6.59 -0.82 16.90
CA ARG A 137 -6.90 -0.32 15.55
C ARG A 137 -7.90 -1.20 14.82
N TYR A 138 -7.93 -2.49 15.14
CA TYR A 138 -8.75 -3.51 14.49
C TYR A 138 -9.85 -4.08 15.39
N ALA A 139 -10.06 -3.49 16.56
CA ALA A 139 -11.02 -3.99 17.57
C ALA A 139 -12.48 -4.04 17.09
N LYS A 140 -12.82 -3.25 16.07
CA LYS A 140 -14.17 -3.21 15.49
C LYS A 140 -14.37 -4.18 14.32
N LEU A 141 -13.32 -4.86 13.89
CA LEU A 141 -13.40 -5.81 12.79
C LEU A 141 -13.95 -7.15 13.28
N ASN A 142 -14.69 -7.83 12.40
CA ASN A 142 -15.04 -9.22 12.65
C ASN A 142 -13.78 -10.09 12.65
N THR A 143 -13.76 -11.13 13.47
CA THR A 143 -12.63 -12.05 13.53
C THR A 143 -12.30 -12.66 12.16
N SER A 144 -13.31 -12.89 11.32
CA SER A 144 -13.16 -13.40 9.96
C SER A 144 -12.44 -12.45 9.00
N ASP A 145 -12.43 -11.16 9.31
CA ASP A 145 -11.78 -10.13 8.47
C ASP A 145 -10.32 -9.88 8.85
N ILE A 146 -9.89 -10.42 10.00
CA ILE A 146 -8.53 -10.25 10.51
C ILE A 146 -7.61 -11.32 9.90
N PRO A 147 -6.61 -10.93 9.07
CA PRO A 147 -5.72 -11.90 8.44
C PRO A 147 -4.68 -12.44 9.44
N LEU A 148 -4.36 -13.71 9.29
CA LEU A 148 -3.21 -14.36 9.95
C LEU A 148 -2.02 -14.51 9.00
N GLY A 149 -2.20 -14.19 7.75
CA GLY A 149 -1.24 -14.21 6.66
C GLY A 149 -1.96 -14.10 5.34
N GLU A 150 -1.41 -13.33 4.40
CA GLU A 150 -2.05 -13.05 3.12
C GLU A 150 -1.13 -13.36 1.95
N CYS A 151 -1.69 -13.87 0.86
CA CYS A 151 -1.12 -13.78 -0.48
C CYS A 151 -1.64 -12.50 -1.17
N LEU A 152 -1.17 -12.23 -2.38
CA LEU A 152 -1.62 -11.05 -3.12
C LEU A 152 -3.13 -11.12 -3.46
N LYS A 153 -3.64 -12.31 -3.76
CA LYS A 153 -5.07 -12.53 -4.00
C LYS A 153 -5.92 -12.08 -2.80
N ASP A 154 -5.54 -12.47 -1.59
CA ASP A 154 -6.22 -12.04 -0.36
C ASP A 154 -6.16 -10.50 -0.21
N ASN A 155 -5.03 -9.90 -0.56
CA ASN A 155 -4.86 -8.46 -0.50
C ASN A 155 -5.76 -7.74 -1.51
N VAL A 156 -5.88 -8.25 -2.73
CA VAL A 156 -6.82 -7.72 -3.75
C VAL A 156 -8.26 -7.78 -3.22
N GLU A 157 -8.69 -8.92 -2.70
CA GLU A 157 -10.03 -9.11 -2.14
C GLU A 157 -10.31 -8.16 -0.96
N ARG A 158 -9.28 -7.80 -0.20
CA ARG A 158 -9.38 -6.87 0.92
C ARG A 158 -9.43 -5.40 0.49
N VAL A 159 -8.72 -5.03 -0.55
CA VAL A 159 -8.65 -3.64 -1.06
C VAL A 159 -9.91 -3.27 -1.88
N LEU A 160 -10.42 -4.18 -2.68
CA LEU A 160 -11.51 -3.89 -3.63
C LEU A 160 -12.80 -3.36 -3.01
N PRO A 161 -13.27 -3.78 -1.83
CA PRO A 161 -14.44 -3.17 -1.21
C PRO A 161 -14.27 -1.67 -0.97
N LEU A 162 -13.10 -1.21 -0.53
CA LEU A 162 -12.83 0.21 -0.36
C LEU A 162 -12.83 0.95 -1.71
N TRP A 163 -12.26 0.33 -2.74
CA TRP A 163 -12.33 0.88 -4.09
C TRP A 163 -13.77 1.08 -4.53
N ASN A 164 -14.58 0.04 -4.44
CA ASN A 164 -15.97 0.06 -4.92
C ASN A 164 -16.88 1.00 -4.12
N GLU A 165 -16.70 1.05 -2.80
CA GLU A 165 -17.60 1.76 -1.91
C GLU A 165 -17.22 3.21 -1.65
N SER A 166 -15.95 3.57 -1.85
CA SER A 166 -15.45 4.90 -1.49
C SER A 166 -14.62 5.57 -2.59
N ILE A 167 -13.55 4.93 -3.07
CA ILE A 167 -12.61 5.57 -4.00
C ILE A 167 -13.25 5.79 -5.37
N ALA A 168 -13.86 4.76 -5.95
CA ALA A 168 -14.52 4.87 -7.25
C ALA A 168 -15.67 5.88 -7.25
N PRO A 169 -16.57 5.89 -6.25
CA PRO A 169 -17.59 6.96 -6.15
C PRO A 169 -17.00 8.36 -6.07
N ALA A 170 -15.91 8.56 -5.32
CA ALA A 170 -15.25 9.86 -5.23
C ALA A 170 -14.70 10.32 -6.60
N LEU A 171 -14.03 9.42 -7.32
CA LEU A 171 -13.53 9.69 -8.68
C LEU A 171 -14.65 9.98 -9.65
N LYS A 172 -15.75 9.21 -9.63
CA LYS A 172 -16.93 9.43 -10.48
C LYS A 172 -17.59 10.77 -10.19
N ALA A 173 -17.59 11.22 -8.93
CA ALA A 173 -18.07 12.54 -8.54
C ALA A 173 -17.14 13.69 -8.95
N GLY A 174 -16.02 13.39 -9.63
CA GLY A 174 -15.06 14.39 -10.12
C GLY A 174 -13.99 14.80 -9.12
N LYS A 175 -13.88 14.11 -7.97
CA LYS A 175 -12.82 14.39 -7.00
C LYS A 175 -11.48 13.89 -7.51
N ARG A 176 -10.45 14.71 -7.29
CA ARG A 176 -9.04 14.35 -7.54
C ARG A 176 -8.52 13.62 -6.29
N VAL A 177 -8.09 12.39 -6.48
CA VAL A 177 -7.79 11.48 -5.37
C VAL A 177 -6.29 11.26 -5.24
N LEU A 178 -5.77 11.45 -4.03
CA LEU A 178 -4.44 11.04 -3.61
C LEU A 178 -4.57 9.80 -2.72
N LEU A 179 -3.77 8.76 -2.99
CA LEU A 179 -3.73 7.56 -2.18
C LEU A 179 -2.28 7.24 -1.81
N VAL A 180 -1.98 7.21 -0.52
CA VAL A 180 -0.66 6.87 0.00
C VAL A 180 -0.77 5.58 0.80
N ALA A 181 -0.12 4.53 0.33
CA ALA A 181 -0.26 3.20 0.90
C ALA A 181 1.02 2.37 0.78
N HIS A 182 0.90 1.09 0.48
CA HIS A 182 1.98 0.12 0.56
C HIS A 182 2.18 -0.59 -0.79
N GLY A 183 3.34 -1.26 -0.94
CA GLY A 183 3.69 -1.94 -2.18
C GLY A 183 2.60 -2.89 -2.66
N ASN A 184 2.10 -3.77 -1.79
CA ASN A 184 1.11 -4.77 -2.20
C ASN A 184 -0.32 -4.21 -2.31
N SER A 185 -0.73 -3.27 -1.46
CA SER A 185 -2.05 -2.63 -1.62
C SER A 185 -2.13 -1.82 -2.92
N ILE A 186 -1.05 -1.13 -3.30
CA ILE A 186 -0.96 -0.44 -4.60
C ILE A 186 -0.90 -1.44 -5.76
N ARG A 187 -0.14 -2.52 -5.65
CA ARG A 187 -0.11 -3.59 -6.67
C ARG A 187 -1.50 -4.21 -6.88
N SER A 188 -2.29 -4.34 -5.82
CA SER A 188 -3.68 -4.79 -5.92
C SER A 188 -4.53 -3.86 -6.79
N LEU A 189 -4.38 -2.54 -6.61
CA LEU A 189 -5.07 -1.55 -7.43
C LEU A 189 -4.56 -1.54 -8.87
N ILE A 190 -3.25 -1.63 -9.08
CA ILE A 190 -2.66 -1.71 -10.43
C ILE A 190 -3.20 -2.94 -11.17
N LYS A 191 -3.21 -4.10 -10.53
CA LYS A 191 -3.75 -5.33 -11.12
C LYS A 191 -5.20 -5.17 -11.56
N TYR A 192 -6.00 -4.57 -10.71
CA TYR A 192 -7.42 -4.33 -10.99
C TYR A 192 -7.62 -3.32 -12.12
N LEU A 193 -6.95 -2.16 -12.05
CA LEU A 193 -7.10 -1.08 -13.03
C LEU A 193 -6.60 -1.49 -14.42
N ASP A 194 -5.42 -2.09 -14.48
CA ASP A 194 -4.79 -2.48 -15.75
C ASP A 194 -5.23 -3.86 -16.23
N GLN A 195 -6.12 -4.54 -15.51
CA GLN A 195 -6.60 -5.89 -15.82
C GLN A 195 -5.45 -6.88 -16.06
N MET A 196 -4.43 -6.81 -15.20
CA MET A 196 -3.23 -7.65 -15.32
C MET A 196 -3.52 -9.10 -14.93
N SER A 197 -2.85 -10.03 -15.60
CA SER A 197 -2.84 -11.44 -15.23
C SER A 197 -2.15 -11.68 -13.87
N ASP A 198 -2.39 -12.85 -13.28
CA ASP A 198 -1.73 -13.26 -12.04
C ASP A 198 -0.21 -13.35 -12.20
N GLU A 199 0.26 -13.75 -13.38
CA GLU A 199 1.68 -13.83 -13.73
C GLU A 199 2.29 -12.43 -13.93
N ALA A 200 1.60 -11.56 -14.65
CA ALA A 200 2.11 -10.22 -14.98
C ALA A 200 2.30 -9.35 -13.73
N ILE A 201 1.38 -9.44 -12.75
CA ILE A 201 1.48 -8.65 -11.52
C ILE A 201 2.71 -9.04 -10.66
N MET A 202 3.21 -10.26 -10.80
CA MET A 202 4.38 -10.72 -10.05
C MET A 202 5.63 -9.89 -10.35
N GLU A 203 5.74 -9.35 -11.55
CA GLU A 203 6.91 -8.57 -12.02
C GLU A 203 6.78 -7.07 -11.70
N VAL A 204 5.63 -6.61 -11.24
CA VAL A 204 5.42 -5.19 -10.93
C VAL A 204 6.07 -4.82 -9.61
N ASN A 205 6.98 -3.86 -9.66
CA ASN A 205 7.57 -3.21 -8.50
C ASN A 205 7.06 -1.78 -8.38
N VAL A 206 6.73 -1.36 -7.16
CA VAL A 206 6.32 -0.01 -6.85
C VAL A 206 7.43 0.66 -6.04
N PRO A 207 8.13 1.67 -6.59
CA PRO A 207 9.21 2.33 -5.88
C PRO A 207 8.67 3.17 -4.71
N ASN A 208 9.46 3.29 -3.63
CA ASN A 208 9.14 4.13 -2.50
C ASN A 208 9.08 5.61 -2.89
N GLY A 209 8.01 6.31 -2.52
CA GLY A 209 7.93 7.75 -2.61
C GLY A 209 7.87 8.34 -4.03
N VAL A 210 7.61 7.55 -5.05
CA VAL A 210 7.47 8.04 -6.42
C VAL A 210 5.99 8.06 -6.81
N PRO A 211 5.40 9.23 -7.10
CA PRO A 211 3.99 9.30 -7.47
C PRO A 211 3.71 8.56 -8.79
N LEU A 212 2.74 7.66 -8.74
CA LEU A 212 2.18 6.98 -9.91
C LEU A 212 0.85 7.65 -10.26
N VAL A 213 0.81 8.30 -11.40
CA VAL A 213 -0.37 9.03 -11.87
C VAL A 213 -1.19 8.14 -12.80
N TYR A 214 -2.47 7.98 -12.48
CA TYR A 214 -3.48 7.39 -13.37
C TYR A 214 -4.41 8.47 -13.89
N GLU A 215 -4.56 8.53 -15.20
CA GLU A 215 -5.61 9.27 -15.87
C GLU A 215 -6.68 8.28 -16.33
N LEU A 216 -7.90 8.44 -15.82
CA LEU A 216 -8.99 7.51 -16.03
C LEU A 216 -10.11 8.17 -16.84
N ASP A 217 -10.83 7.37 -17.61
CA ASP A 217 -12.06 7.84 -18.29
C ASP A 217 -13.25 7.91 -17.31
N ASP A 218 -14.42 8.21 -17.81
CA ASP A 218 -15.64 8.34 -16.98
C ASP A 218 -16.12 7.00 -16.41
N ASP A 219 -15.72 5.88 -17.01
CA ASP A 219 -15.97 4.52 -16.52
C ASP A 219 -14.82 4.01 -15.61
N LEU A 220 -13.88 4.87 -15.28
CA LEU A 220 -12.67 4.59 -14.48
C LEU A 220 -11.73 3.57 -15.13
N LYS A 221 -11.73 3.48 -16.46
CA LYS A 221 -10.74 2.72 -17.19
C LYS A 221 -9.51 3.57 -17.43
N PRO A 222 -8.29 3.00 -17.26
CA PRO A 222 -7.07 3.74 -17.52
C PRO A 222 -6.96 4.20 -18.98
N ILE A 223 -6.76 5.51 -19.15
CA ILE A 223 -6.36 6.11 -20.42
C ILE A 223 -4.85 5.99 -20.55
N GLN A 224 -4.14 6.36 -19.49
CA GLN A 224 -2.70 6.18 -19.32
C GLN A 224 -2.31 6.22 -17.84
N HIS A 225 -1.12 5.72 -17.56
CA HIS A 225 -0.47 5.91 -16.27
C HIS A 225 1.03 6.12 -16.45
N PHE A 226 1.66 6.82 -15.54
CA PHE A 226 3.09 7.12 -15.57
C PHE A 226 3.60 7.48 -14.18
N TYR A 227 4.89 7.25 -13.96
CA TYR A 227 5.56 7.78 -12.78
C TYR A 227 5.97 9.24 -13.01
N LEU A 228 5.70 10.08 -12.01
CA LEU A 228 6.12 11.47 -12.02
C LEU A 228 7.55 11.56 -11.49
N ASN A 229 8.46 12.12 -12.27
CA ASN A 229 9.89 12.31 -11.93
C ASN A 229 10.15 13.72 -11.39
#